data_a631965c0985a4ef6919d8080a441f0f
#
_entry.id   a631965c0985a4ef6919d8080a441f0f
#
_cell.length_a   1.000
_cell.length_b   1.000
_cell.length_c   1.000
_cell.angle_alpha   90.00
_cell.angle_beta   90.00
_cell.angle_gamma   90.00
#
_symmetry.space_group_name_H-M   'P 1'
#
loop_
_entity.id
_entity.type
_entity.pdbx_description
1 polymer ?
#
loop_
_entity_poly.entity_id
_entity_poly.type
_entity_poly.pdbx_seq_one_letter_code
_entity_poly.pdbx_strand_id
1 'polypeptide(L)'
;MDIHVTFGVPAKILRYAAARHIEVIPELEMPGHARAAIKAMEARFRALRAKGDEEGARRFLLSDPEDRSEYTSAQLYHDNVMNPALPSTYAFVAQV
;
A
#
# COMPACT_ATOMS: atom_id res chain seq x y z
N MET A 1 -9.66 -15.38 -1.33
CA MET A 1 -9.40 -14.65 -0.08
C MET A 1 -9.08 -13.21 -0.44
N ASP A 2 -10.04 -12.35 -0.21
CA ASP A 2 -9.83 -10.92 -0.41
C ASP A 2 -8.95 -10.41 0.72
N ILE A 3 -7.71 -10.09 0.38
CA ILE A 3 -6.84 -9.37 1.32
C ILE A 3 -7.31 -7.93 1.28
N HIS A 4 -8.29 -7.60 2.11
CA HIS A 4 -8.59 -6.21 2.42
C HIS A 4 -7.45 -5.70 3.30
N VAL A 5 -6.48 -5.07 2.67
CA VAL A 5 -5.58 -4.20 3.41
C VAL A 5 -6.41 -2.96 3.73
N THR A 6 -7.08 -2.98 4.86
CA THR A 6 -7.82 -1.83 5.33
C THR A 6 -6.81 -0.85 5.91
N PHE A 7 -6.27 0.01 5.07
CA PHE A 7 -5.59 1.21 5.55
C PHE A 7 -6.68 2.16 6.02
N GLY A 8 -6.99 2.06 7.28
CA GLY A 8 -7.97 2.94 7.88
C GLY A 8 -8.12 2.56 9.34
N VAL A 9 -8.57 3.51 10.13
CA VAL A 9 -8.88 3.24 11.52
C VAL A 9 -10.17 2.41 11.55
N PRO A 10 -10.18 1.18 12.11
CA PRO A 10 -11.39 0.39 12.19
C PRO A 10 -12.53 1.16 12.85
N ALA A 11 -13.75 1.03 12.32
CA ALA A 11 -14.92 1.72 12.85
C ALA A 11 -15.13 1.47 14.36
N LYS A 12 -14.73 0.30 14.84
CA LYS A 12 -14.76 -0.03 16.27
C LYS A 12 -13.89 0.91 17.11
N ILE A 13 -12.68 1.23 16.63
CA ILE A 13 -11.76 2.16 17.30
C ILE A 13 -12.34 3.56 17.30
N LEU A 14 -12.91 3.99 16.17
CA LEU A 14 -13.55 5.32 16.06
C LEU A 14 -14.70 5.46 17.06
N ARG A 15 -15.56 4.45 17.17
CA ARG A 15 -16.67 4.47 18.16
C ARG A 15 -16.16 4.47 19.58
N TYR A 16 -15.15 3.68 19.88
CA TYR A 16 -14.55 3.61 21.22
C TYR A 16 -13.95 4.97 21.63
N ALA A 17 -13.23 5.61 20.71
CA ALA A 17 -12.63 6.92 20.92
C ALA A 17 -13.71 8.02 21.07
N ALA A 18 -14.71 8.02 20.21
CA ALA A 18 -15.81 9.00 20.24
C ALA A 18 -16.58 8.96 21.57
N ALA A 19 -16.83 7.77 22.12
CA ALA A 19 -17.47 7.61 23.42
C ALA A 19 -16.65 8.20 24.57
N ARG A 20 -15.38 8.51 24.35
CA ARG A 20 -14.44 9.09 25.33
C ARG A 20 -14.02 10.51 24.96
N HIS A 21 -14.73 11.13 24.02
CA HIS A 21 -14.43 12.47 23.51
C HIS A 21 -13.00 12.60 22.94
N ILE A 22 -12.49 11.52 22.33
CA ILE A 22 -11.19 11.50 21.66
C ILE A 22 -11.41 11.56 20.16
N GLU A 23 -10.83 12.57 19.53
CA GLU A 23 -10.77 12.65 18.08
C GLU A 23 -9.64 11.78 17.54
N VAL A 24 -9.93 11.00 16.50
CA VAL A 24 -8.94 10.17 15.82
C VAL A 24 -8.68 10.76 14.44
N ILE A 25 -7.45 11.18 14.21
CA ILE A 25 -7.01 11.72 12.92
C ILE A 25 -6.13 10.68 12.25
N PRO A 26 -6.62 10.02 11.17
CA PRO A 26 -5.79 9.06 10.44
C PRO A 26 -4.72 9.79 9.63
N GLU A 27 -3.54 9.21 9.58
CA GLU A 27 -2.43 9.67 8.74
C GLU A 27 -2.07 8.57 7.75
N LEU A 28 -1.97 8.95 6.47
CA LEU A 28 -1.58 8.08 5.37
C LEU A 28 -0.42 8.71 4.64
N GLU A 29 0.71 8.02 4.59
CA GLU A 29 1.91 8.53 3.92
C GLU A 29 2.05 7.95 2.52
N MET A 30 2.24 8.83 1.55
CA MET A 30 2.48 8.51 0.16
C MET A 30 3.10 9.69 -0.59
N PRO A 31 3.94 9.48 -1.60
CA PRO A 31 4.46 8.18 -2.08
C PRO A 31 5.57 7.59 -1.21
N GLY A 32 6.20 8.37 -0.38
CA GLY A 32 7.25 7.94 0.52
C GLY A 32 6.72 7.21 1.76
N HIS A 33 7.63 6.64 2.56
CA HIS A 33 7.32 5.90 3.79
C HIS A 33 6.30 4.77 3.59
N ALA A 34 6.24 4.21 2.39
CA ALA A 34 5.18 3.29 1.97
C ALA A 34 5.66 1.82 1.88
N ARG A 35 6.77 1.47 2.51
CA ARG A 35 7.38 0.14 2.37
C ARG A 35 6.42 -0.99 2.72
N ALA A 36 5.64 -0.86 3.79
CA ALA A 36 4.68 -1.89 4.20
C ALA A 36 3.63 -2.13 3.12
N ALA A 37 3.06 -1.07 2.54
CA ALA A 37 2.09 -1.17 1.46
C ALA A 37 2.72 -1.79 0.21
N ILE A 38 3.92 -1.36 -0.16
CA ILE A 38 4.66 -1.89 -1.32
C ILE A 38 4.91 -3.39 -1.16
N LYS A 39 5.41 -3.83 -0.01
CA LYS A 39 5.68 -5.25 0.25
C LYS A 39 4.41 -6.11 0.29
N ALA A 40 3.32 -5.58 0.82
CA ALA A 40 2.03 -6.26 0.79
C ALA A 40 1.53 -6.47 -0.64
N MET A 41 1.65 -5.44 -1.49
CA MET A 41 1.25 -5.53 -2.89
C MET A 41 2.18 -6.42 -3.72
N GLU A 42 3.48 -6.44 -3.43
CA GLU A 42 4.41 -7.39 -4.05
C GLU A 42 4.07 -8.84 -3.69
N ALA A 43 3.70 -9.10 -2.44
CA ALA A 43 3.26 -10.43 -2.01
C ALA A 43 1.99 -10.86 -2.75
N ARG A 44 1.04 -9.96 -2.90
CA ARG A 44 -0.17 -10.18 -3.70
C ARG A 44 0.15 -10.47 -5.16
N PHE A 45 1.05 -9.69 -5.75
CA PHE A 45 1.52 -9.88 -7.12
C PHE A 45 2.07 -11.30 -7.31
N ARG A 46 2.97 -11.74 -6.43
CA ARG A 46 3.54 -13.09 -6.50
C ARG A 46 2.48 -14.18 -6.38
N ALA A 47 1.53 -14.01 -5.47
CA ALA A 47 0.46 -14.99 -5.25
C ALA A 47 -0.46 -15.13 -6.45
N LEU A 48 -0.87 -14.03 -7.07
CA LEU A 48 -1.74 -14.04 -8.24
C LEU A 48 -1.00 -14.55 -9.48
N ARG A 49 0.25 -14.18 -9.65
CA ARG A 49 1.09 -14.65 -10.74
C ARG A 49 1.30 -16.17 -10.67
N ALA A 50 1.50 -16.72 -9.48
CA ALA A 50 1.61 -18.16 -9.27
C ALA A 50 0.35 -18.93 -9.66
N LYS A 51 -0.82 -18.26 -9.65
CA LYS A 51 -2.10 -18.80 -10.12
C LYS A 51 -2.35 -18.59 -11.61
N GLY A 52 -1.42 -17.96 -12.33
CA GLY A 52 -1.54 -17.67 -13.76
C GLY A 52 -2.32 -16.39 -14.09
N ASP A 53 -2.68 -15.58 -13.09
CA ASP A 53 -3.39 -14.31 -13.28
C ASP A 53 -2.39 -13.14 -13.39
N GLU A 54 -1.80 -12.97 -14.56
CA GLU A 54 -0.84 -11.89 -14.82
C GLU A 54 -1.47 -10.50 -14.78
N GLU A 55 -2.68 -10.36 -15.30
CA GLU A 55 -3.38 -9.07 -15.28
C GLU A 55 -3.75 -8.64 -13.88
N GLY A 56 -4.39 -9.53 -13.11
CA GLY A 56 -4.73 -9.28 -11.72
C GLY A 56 -3.50 -9.06 -10.84
N ALA A 57 -2.41 -9.77 -11.14
CA ALA A 57 -1.15 -9.62 -10.44
C ALA A 57 -0.61 -8.20 -10.50
N ARG A 58 -0.68 -7.54 -11.68
CA ARG A 58 -0.15 -6.19 -11.89
C ARG A 58 -1.08 -5.06 -11.45
N ARG A 59 -2.33 -5.38 -11.17
CA ARG A 59 -3.39 -4.38 -10.96
C ARG A 59 -3.15 -3.40 -9.82
N PHE A 60 -2.46 -3.83 -8.77
CA PHE A 60 -2.21 -3.00 -7.58
C PHE A 60 -0.73 -2.89 -7.21
N LEU A 61 0.17 -3.20 -8.13
CA LEU A 61 1.60 -2.99 -7.88
C LEU A 61 1.90 -1.51 -7.62
N LEU A 62 2.66 -1.24 -6.59
CA LEU A 62 3.06 0.12 -6.19
C LEU A 62 4.50 0.45 -6.61
N SER A 63 5.23 -0.54 -7.10
CA SER A 63 6.57 -0.41 -7.66
C SER A 63 6.68 -1.26 -8.91
N ASP A 64 7.54 -0.84 -9.84
CA ASP A 64 7.83 -1.64 -11.03
C ASP A 64 8.87 -2.70 -10.68
N PRO A 65 8.57 -4.01 -10.85
CA PRO A 65 9.54 -5.07 -10.58
C PRO A 65 10.82 -4.99 -11.43
N GLU A 66 10.75 -4.29 -12.56
CA GLU A 66 11.86 -4.10 -13.49
C GLU A 66 12.62 -2.80 -13.27
N ASP A 67 12.14 -1.96 -12.35
CA ASP A 67 12.81 -0.71 -12.01
C ASP A 67 14.17 -1.01 -11.35
N ARG A 68 15.22 -0.45 -11.94
CA ARG A 68 16.59 -0.59 -11.46
C ARG A 68 17.17 0.72 -10.94
N SER A 69 16.30 1.71 -10.72
CA SER A 69 16.74 2.96 -10.12
C SER A 69 17.26 2.72 -8.70
N GLU A 70 18.31 3.46 -8.36
CA GLU A 70 18.92 3.39 -7.05
C GLU A 70 18.65 4.68 -6.28
N TYR A 71 18.15 4.53 -5.07
CA TYR A 71 17.98 5.65 -4.14
C TYR A 71 18.13 5.15 -2.70
N THR A 72 18.41 6.07 -1.81
CA THR A 72 18.36 5.79 -0.37
C THR A 72 17.51 6.84 0.31
N SER A 73 16.46 6.40 0.98
CA SER A 73 15.59 7.28 1.76
C SER A 73 16.26 7.72 3.07
N ALA A 74 15.70 8.73 3.72
CA ALA A 74 16.15 9.18 5.03
C ALA A 74 16.12 8.08 6.10
N GLN A 75 15.23 7.06 5.93
CA GLN A 75 15.14 5.89 6.79
C GLN A 75 16.10 4.77 6.38
N LEU A 76 17.00 5.00 5.43
CA LEU A 76 17.99 4.06 4.90
C LEU A 76 17.37 2.85 4.17
N TYR A 77 16.17 3.00 3.62
CA TYR A 77 15.54 2.02 2.74
C TYR A 77 15.73 2.39 1.26
N HIS A 78 15.73 1.36 0.41
CA HIS A 78 15.86 1.50 -1.04
C HIS A 78 14.56 1.15 -1.78
N ASP A 79 13.48 0.83 -1.05
CA ASP A 79 12.26 0.25 -1.57
C ASP A 79 10.99 0.76 -0.88
N ASN A 80 11.02 1.98 -0.36
CA ASN A 80 9.93 2.55 0.44
C ASN A 80 9.14 3.67 -0.26
N VAL A 81 9.33 3.88 -1.56
CA VAL A 81 8.63 4.90 -2.33
C VAL A 81 7.76 4.26 -3.40
N MET A 82 6.47 4.61 -3.40
CA MET A 82 5.55 4.20 -4.48
C MET A 82 5.95 4.89 -5.79
N ASN A 83 5.80 4.17 -6.90
CA ASN A 83 6.05 4.75 -8.22
C ASN A 83 4.81 5.52 -8.71
N PRO A 84 4.86 6.86 -8.77
CA PRO A 84 3.72 7.67 -9.18
C PRO A 84 3.43 7.61 -10.69
N ALA A 85 4.31 6.99 -11.49
CA ALA A 85 4.09 6.78 -12.91
C ALA A 85 3.19 5.57 -13.21
N LEU A 86 2.95 4.68 -12.22
CA LEU A 86 2.13 3.49 -12.40
C LEU A 86 0.64 3.80 -12.20
N PRO A 87 -0.24 3.48 -13.16
CA PRO A 87 -1.69 3.57 -12.95
C PRO A 87 -2.18 2.76 -11.76
N SER A 88 -1.53 1.64 -11.45
CA SER A 88 -1.82 0.78 -10.28
C SER A 88 -1.60 1.49 -8.94
N THR A 89 -0.67 2.42 -8.86
CA THR A 89 -0.48 3.26 -7.67
C THR A 89 -1.72 4.10 -7.38
N TYR A 90 -2.30 4.72 -8.39
CA TYR A 90 -3.53 5.50 -8.24
C TYR A 90 -4.74 4.62 -7.91
N ALA A 91 -4.81 3.44 -8.51
CA ALA A 91 -5.86 2.46 -8.17
C ALA A 91 -5.79 2.06 -6.70
N PHE A 92 -4.59 1.87 -6.15
CA PHE A 92 -4.39 1.59 -4.73
C PHE A 92 -4.82 2.78 -3.86
N VAL A 93 -4.34 3.97 -4.17
CA VAL A 93 -4.66 5.20 -3.41
C VAL A 93 -6.17 5.45 -3.38
N ALA A 94 -6.89 5.16 -4.46
CA ALA A 94 -8.34 5.30 -4.53
C ALA A 94 -9.09 4.29 -3.63
N GLN A 95 -8.46 3.21 -3.18
CA GLN A 95 -9.04 2.23 -2.25
C GLN A 95 -8.86 2.62 -0.78
N VAL A 96 -7.96 3.51 -0.51
CA VAL A 96 -7.60 3.97 0.85
C VAL A 96 -8.35 5.25 1.17
#